data_f5cbab88a8d650820175e40d09b0e5ec
#
_entry.id   f5cbab88a8d650820175e40d09b0e5ec
#
_cell.length_a   1.000
_cell.length_b   1.000
_cell.length_c   1.000
_cell.angle_alpha   90.00
_cell.angle_beta   90.00
_cell.angle_gamma   90.00
#
_symmetry.space_group_name_H-M   'P 1'
#
loop_
_entity.id
_entity.type
_entity.pdbx_description
1 polymer ?
#
loop_
_entity_poly.entity_id
_entity_poly.type
_entity_poly.pdbx_seq_one_letter_code
_entity_poly.pdbx_strand_id
1 'polypeptide(L)'
;MILQKLKKDAESYIGEEVKEAVITVPAYFSDAQRQATKDAGKIAGLDVKRIINEPTAAALAYGLDNEKEQKIMVYDLGGGTFDVSIIDIGDGVIEVLATSGNNHLGGDDFDQRVMDYLVAEFKNANGIDLSADKMAMQRIKEAAEKAKKELSSSTTTNINLPYITADATGPKHLDVTLTRAKFDELTHDLVNATIVPVQNALKDADLDASEIDKVLLVGGSTRIPAVQDEVQKIMGKEPFKGINQMNVLQIGASIQGGKLAGDEGAGDILLLDVTPLTLGIETAGGVATPLIPRNTTIPTNKKQVFSYL
;
A
#
# COMPACT_ATOMS: atom_id res chain seq x y z
N MET A 1 -1.32 2.36 -19.75
CA MET A 1 -0.81 3.75 -19.63
C MET A 1 0.30 3.86 -18.58
N ILE A 2 0.09 3.53 -17.30
CA ILE A 2 1.11 3.70 -16.25
C ILE A 2 2.36 2.89 -16.54
N LEU A 3 2.26 1.57 -16.75
CA LEU A 3 3.42 0.70 -17.03
C LEU A 3 4.13 1.08 -18.35
N GLN A 4 3.39 1.56 -19.36
CA GLN A 4 4.00 2.09 -20.58
C GLN A 4 4.83 3.35 -20.31
N LYS A 5 4.36 4.23 -19.42
CA LYS A 5 5.11 5.43 -19.03
C LYS A 5 6.38 5.05 -18.28
N LEU A 6 6.27 4.14 -17.31
CA LEU A 6 7.43 3.64 -16.55
C LEU A 6 8.47 2.96 -17.45
N LYS A 7 8.01 2.10 -18.39
CA LYS A 7 8.89 1.49 -19.39
C LYS A 7 9.63 2.55 -20.20
N LYS A 8 8.89 3.53 -20.76
CA LYS A 8 9.48 4.60 -21.57
C LYS A 8 10.47 5.45 -20.80
N ASP A 9 10.20 5.73 -19.53
CA ASP A 9 11.11 6.51 -18.68
C ASP A 9 12.40 5.72 -18.39
N ALA A 10 12.27 4.41 -18.09
CA ALA A 10 13.42 3.53 -17.92
C ALA A 10 14.28 3.46 -19.20
N GLU A 11 13.65 3.22 -20.36
CA GLU A 11 14.34 3.19 -21.65
C GLU A 11 15.06 4.50 -21.98
N SER A 12 14.42 5.64 -21.64
CA SER A 12 15.04 6.95 -21.83
C SER A 12 16.25 7.17 -20.93
N TYR A 13 16.24 6.60 -19.71
CA TYR A 13 17.32 6.71 -18.75
C TYR A 13 18.50 5.82 -19.09
N ILE A 14 18.25 4.52 -19.42
CA ILE A 14 19.30 3.55 -19.68
C ILE A 14 19.82 3.58 -21.13
N GLY A 15 19.04 4.15 -22.07
CA GLY A 15 19.39 4.22 -23.50
C GLY A 15 19.17 2.93 -24.28
N GLU A 16 18.50 1.93 -23.68
CA GLU A 16 18.25 0.61 -24.27
C GLU A 16 16.79 0.21 -24.12
N GLU A 17 16.31 -0.75 -24.94
CA GLU A 17 14.95 -1.27 -24.86
C GLU A 17 14.76 -2.15 -23.62
N VAL A 18 13.72 -1.84 -22.83
CA VAL A 18 13.30 -2.65 -21.68
C VAL A 18 12.27 -3.68 -22.13
N LYS A 19 12.63 -4.97 -22.06
CA LYS A 19 11.79 -6.08 -22.53
C LYS A 19 11.14 -6.88 -21.39
N GLU A 20 11.79 -6.95 -20.24
CA GLU A 20 11.41 -7.81 -19.12
C GLU A 20 11.15 -6.97 -17.87
N ALA A 21 10.26 -7.45 -17.00
CA ALA A 21 9.96 -6.78 -15.74
C ALA A 21 9.60 -7.74 -14.62
N VAL A 22 9.97 -7.36 -13.40
CA VAL A 22 9.36 -7.82 -12.15
C VAL A 22 8.42 -6.72 -11.68
N ILE A 23 7.19 -7.08 -11.33
CA ILE A 23 6.17 -6.11 -10.91
C ILE A 23 5.70 -6.46 -9.50
N THR A 24 5.69 -5.48 -8.60
CA THR A 24 5.13 -5.63 -7.26
C THR A 24 3.64 -5.38 -7.27
N VAL A 25 2.92 -6.09 -6.39
CA VAL A 25 1.49 -5.92 -6.15
C VAL A 25 1.19 -6.01 -4.66
N PRO A 26 0.14 -5.34 -4.16
CA PRO A 26 -0.33 -5.52 -2.80
C PRO A 26 -0.55 -6.99 -2.45
N ALA A 27 -0.18 -7.38 -1.23
CA ALA A 27 -0.30 -8.78 -0.80
C ALA A 27 -1.75 -9.27 -0.83
N TYR A 28 -2.69 -8.38 -0.54
CA TYR A 28 -4.13 -8.68 -0.46
C TYR A 28 -4.86 -8.65 -1.81
N PHE A 29 -4.14 -8.50 -2.94
CA PHE A 29 -4.74 -8.60 -4.27
C PHE A 29 -5.27 -10.00 -4.54
N SER A 30 -6.48 -10.04 -5.10
CA SER A 30 -7.09 -11.27 -5.63
C SER A 30 -6.34 -11.75 -6.89
N ASP A 31 -6.56 -13.01 -7.26
CA ASP A 31 -6.01 -13.59 -8.49
C ASP A 31 -6.39 -12.78 -9.75
N ALA A 32 -7.62 -12.27 -9.82
CA ALA A 32 -8.07 -11.43 -10.92
C ALA A 32 -7.27 -10.11 -11.01
N GLN A 33 -6.96 -9.46 -9.88
CA GLN A 33 -6.17 -8.23 -9.83
C GLN A 33 -4.71 -8.50 -10.21
N ARG A 34 -4.13 -9.61 -9.76
CA ARG A 34 -2.77 -10.07 -10.13
C ARG A 34 -2.69 -10.34 -11.64
N GLN A 35 -3.68 -11.05 -12.20
CA GLN A 35 -3.73 -11.33 -13.63
C GLN A 35 -3.91 -10.05 -14.44
N ALA A 36 -4.78 -9.13 -14.02
CA ALA A 36 -4.94 -7.83 -14.65
C ALA A 36 -3.63 -7.00 -14.67
N THR A 37 -2.85 -7.06 -13.59
CA THR A 37 -1.52 -6.41 -13.53
C THR A 37 -0.55 -7.04 -14.52
N LYS A 38 -0.53 -8.38 -14.61
CA LYS A 38 0.30 -9.11 -15.58
C LYS A 38 -0.08 -8.79 -17.03
N ASP A 39 -1.39 -8.72 -17.30
CA ASP A 39 -1.89 -8.37 -18.62
C ASP A 39 -1.59 -6.90 -18.99
N ALA A 40 -1.67 -6.00 -18.02
CA ALA A 40 -1.26 -4.60 -18.20
C ALA A 40 0.23 -4.49 -18.56
N GLY A 41 1.09 -5.33 -17.96
CA GLY A 41 2.51 -5.46 -18.33
C GLY A 41 2.69 -5.89 -19.78
N LYS A 42 1.98 -6.93 -20.21
CA LYS A 42 2.00 -7.40 -21.61
C LYS A 42 1.52 -6.32 -22.60
N ILE A 43 0.44 -5.61 -22.26
CA ILE A 43 -0.08 -4.48 -23.06
C ILE A 43 0.95 -3.35 -23.16
N ALA A 44 1.77 -3.16 -22.12
CA ALA A 44 2.88 -2.21 -22.13
C ALA A 44 4.09 -2.69 -22.96
N GLY A 45 4.07 -3.92 -23.48
CA GLY A 45 5.18 -4.52 -24.24
C GLY A 45 6.29 -5.06 -23.31
N LEU A 46 5.93 -5.54 -22.12
CA LEU A 46 6.84 -6.15 -21.16
C LEU A 46 6.56 -7.66 -21.04
N ASP A 47 7.59 -8.47 -21.04
CA ASP A 47 7.54 -9.84 -20.55
C ASP A 47 7.63 -9.83 -19.04
N VAL A 48 6.49 -10.06 -18.36
CA VAL A 48 6.40 -10.05 -16.90
C VAL A 48 6.94 -11.36 -16.36
N LYS A 49 8.20 -11.37 -15.94
CA LYS A 49 8.90 -12.56 -15.42
C LYS A 49 8.31 -13.02 -14.10
N ARG A 50 7.95 -12.08 -13.23
CA ARG A 50 7.38 -12.41 -11.93
C ARG A 50 6.49 -11.27 -11.43
N ILE A 51 5.39 -11.64 -10.79
CA ILE A 51 4.63 -10.79 -9.86
C ILE A 51 5.10 -11.15 -8.46
N ILE A 52 5.49 -10.17 -7.66
CA ILE A 52 5.95 -10.33 -6.28
C ILE A 52 5.09 -9.47 -5.35
N ASN A 53 4.78 -9.98 -4.17
CA ASN A 53 4.04 -9.20 -3.17
C ASN A 53 4.90 -8.07 -2.61
N GLU A 54 4.29 -6.90 -2.41
CA GLU A 54 4.96 -5.70 -1.87
C GLU A 54 5.67 -5.96 -0.54
N PRO A 55 5.05 -6.60 0.48
CA PRO A 55 5.76 -6.91 1.73
C PRO A 55 6.94 -7.85 1.54
N THR A 56 6.86 -8.80 0.60
CA THR A 56 7.99 -9.70 0.26
C THR A 56 9.13 -8.91 -0.40
N ALA A 57 8.81 -7.96 -1.28
CA ALA A 57 9.81 -7.06 -1.86
C ALA A 57 10.47 -6.17 -0.77
N ALA A 58 9.68 -5.64 0.17
CA ALA A 58 10.22 -4.88 1.29
C ALA A 58 11.16 -5.71 2.17
N ALA A 59 10.78 -6.97 2.45
CA ALA A 59 11.60 -7.90 3.21
C ALA A 59 12.90 -8.27 2.49
N LEU A 60 12.87 -8.44 1.16
CA LEU A 60 14.07 -8.64 0.34
C LEU A 60 15.03 -7.46 0.44
N ALA A 61 14.51 -6.24 0.28
CA ALA A 61 15.34 -5.04 0.38
C ALA A 61 15.96 -4.85 1.77
N TYR A 62 15.22 -5.25 2.82
CA TYR A 62 15.69 -5.20 4.20
C TYR A 62 16.65 -6.35 4.52
N GLY A 63 16.35 -7.57 4.04
CA GLY A 63 17.01 -8.81 4.43
C GLY A 63 18.42 -8.97 3.85
N LEU A 64 18.76 -8.31 2.73
CA LEU A 64 20.11 -8.40 2.14
C LEU A 64 21.22 -7.94 3.09
N ASP A 65 20.92 -6.96 3.95
CA ASP A 65 21.89 -6.41 4.90
C ASP A 65 21.82 -7.06 6.29
N ASN A 66 20.91 -8.02 6.51
CA ASN A 66 20.62 -8.60 7.82
C ASN A 66 20.64 -10.13 7.77
N GLU A 67 21.75 -10.72 8.18
CA GLU A 67 21.96 -12.18 8.23
C GLU A 67 21.33 -12.88 9.46
N LYS A 68 20.78 -12.11 10.40
CA LYS A 68 20.23 -12.69 11.64
C LYS A 68 18.79 -13.11 11.47
N GLU A 69 18.44 -14.24 12.07
CA GLU A 69 17.05 -14.64 12.23
C GLU A 69 16.25 -13.56 12.95
N GLN A 70 15.13 -13.14 12.36
CA GLN A 70 14.26 -12.13 12.93
C GLN A 70 12.84 -12.20 12.36
N LYS A 71 11.88 -11.88 13.20
CA LYS A 71 10.49 -11.70 12.81
C LYS A 71 10.21 -10.21 12.60
N ILE A 72 9.74 -9.85 11.42
CA ILE A 72 9.42 -8.48 11.07
C ILE A 72 7.94 -8.31 10.76
N MET A 73 7.41 -7.15 11.05
CA MET A 73 6.13 -6.71 10.51
C MET A 73 6.38 -5.70 9.40
N VAL A 74 5.81 -5.92 8.22
CA VAL A 74 5.72 -4.93 7.15
C VAL A 74 4.33 -4.30 7.22
N TYR A 75 4.29 -3.00 7.50
CA TYR A 75 3.07 -2.18 7.55
C TYR A 75 3.10 -1.25 6.34
N ASP A 76 2.32 -1.58 5.33
CA ASP A 76 2.28 -0.87 4.05
C ASP A 76 0.97 -0.10 3.88
N LEU A 77 1.06 1.24 4.03
CA LEU A 77 -0.05 2.15 3.78
C LEU A 77 0.27 3.00 2.56
N GLY A 78 -0.22 2.54 1.42
CA GLY A 78 -0.03 3.17 0.12
C GLY A 78 -1.04 4.28 -0.16
N GLY A 79 -1.27 4.55 -1.45
CA GLY A 79 -2.28 5.52 -1.90
C GLY A 79 -3.71 5.02 -1.79
N GLY A 80 -3.96 3.75 -2.07
CA GLY A 80 -5.32 3.18 -2.12
C GLY A 80 -5.51 1.88 -1.36
N THR A 81 -4.43 1.26 -0.85
CA THR A 81 -4.48 -0.01 -0.12
C THR A 81 -3.67 0.06 1.17
N PHE A 82 -4.10 -0.74 2.13
CA PHE A 82 -3.39 -1.02 3.36
C PHE A 82 -3.14 -2.52 3.49
N ASP A 83 -1.88 -2.91 3.63
CA ASP A 83 -1.47 -4.28 3.86
C ASP A 83 -0.56 -4.37 5.09
N VAL A 84 -0.71 -5.43 5.86
CA VAL A 84 0.19 -5.78 6.94
C VAL A 84 0.57 -7.25 6.84
N SER A 85 1.88 -7.54 6.88
CA SER A 85 2.40 -8.90 6.80
C SER A 85 3.41 -9.16 7.91
N ILE A 86 3.32 -10.36 8.49
CA ILE A 86 4.31 -10.88 9.42
C ILE A 86 5.22 -11.81 8.65
N ILE A 87 6.52 -11.57 8.74
CA ILE A 87 7.53 -12.25 7.92
C ILE A 87 8.64 -12.75 8.83
N ASP A 88 9.02 -13.98 8.66
CA ASP A 88 10.22 -14.59 9.27
C ASP A 88 11.37 -14.54 8.27
N ILE A 89 12.52 -14.03 8.70
CA ILE A 89 13.75 -13.93 7.90
C ILE A 89 14.82 -14.69 8.64
N GLY A 90 15.39 -15.70 8.00
CA GLY A 90 16.50 -16.47 8.56
C GLY A 90 17.02 -17.52 7.59
N ASP A 91 18.29 -17.91 7.75
CA ASP A 91 18.94 -19.00 7.00
C ASP A 91 18.75 -18.94 5.47
N GLY A 92 18.73 -17.73 4.89
CA GLY A 92 18.52 -17.56 3.44
C GLY A 92 17.06 -17.78 3.02
N VAL A 93 16.11 -17.80 3.95
CA VAL A 93 14.66 -17.92 3.69
C VAL A 93 13.95 -16.65 4.15
N ILE A 94 13.04 -16.19 3.34
CA ILE A 94 12.04 -15.15 3.69
C ILE A 94 10.67 -15.83 3.60
N GLU A 95 10.04 -16.05 4.74
CA GLU A 95 8.76 -16.73 4.84
C GLU A 95 7.68 -15.76 5.37
N VAL A 96 6.62 -15.57 4.60
CA VAL A 96 5.43 -14.86 5.06
C VAL A 96 4.62 -15.80 5.95
N LEU A 97 4.47 -15.45 7.23
CA LEU A 97 3.68 -16.24 8.20
C LEU A 97 2.19 -15.92 8.10
N ALA A 98 1.86 -14.63 7.98
CA ALA A 98 0.48 -14.16 7.84
C ALA A 98 0.42 -12.83 7.13
N THR A 99 -0.70 -12.57 6.45
CA THR A 99 -1.03 -11.28 5.87
C THR A 99 -2.49 -10.92 6.11
N SER A 100 -2.75 -9.63 6.31
CA SER A 100 -4.09 -9.06 6.43
C SER A 100 -4.09 -7.67 5.83
N GLY A 101 -5.26 -7.13 5.45
CA GLY A 101 -5.27 -5.82 4.82
C GLY A 101 -6.67 -5.28 4.54
N ASN A 102 -6.68 -4.12 3.87
CA ASN A 102 -7.87 -3.47 3.36
C ASN A 102 -7.58 -2.81 2.01
N ASN A 103 -8.18 -3.34 0.95
CA ASN A 103 -7.99 -2.85 -0.43
C ASN A 103 -8.69 -1.50 -0.72
N HIS A 104 -9.36 -0.92 0.27
CA HIS A 104 -10.09 0.33 0.18
C HIS A 104 -9.70 1.29 1.32
N LEU A 105 -8.44 1.27 1.73
CA LEU A 105 -7.89 2.17 2.74
C LEU A 105 -6.50 2.62 2.30
N GLY A 106 -6.33 3.92 2.07
CA GLY A 106 -5.04 4.48 1.66
C GLY A 106 -5.03 6.01 1.68
N GLY A 107 -3.94 6.59 1.21
CA GLY A 107 -3.72 8.03 1.19
C GLY A 107 -4.80 8.84 0.47
N ASP A 108 -5.48 8.24 -0.52
CA ASP A 108 -6.59 8.86 -1.24
C ASP A 108 -7.79 9.10 -0.33
N ASP A 109 -8.02 8.24 0.67
CA ASP A 109 -9.09 8.42 1.66
C ASP A 109 -8.79 9.60 2.59
N PHE A 110 -7.50 9.75 2.99
CA PHE A 110 -7.06 10.92 3.76
C PHE A 110 -7.24 12.22 2.95
N ASP A 111 -6.89 12.19 1.67
CA ASP A 111 -7.13 13.34 0.77
C ASP A 111 -8.62 13.66 0.68
N GLN A 112 -9.48 12.66 0.57
CA GLN A 112 -10.92 12.85 0.48
C GLN A 112 -11.48 13.55 1.74
N ARG A 113 -11.00 13.21 2.96
CA ARG A 113 -11.40 13.89 4.19
C ARG A 113 -11.04 15.38 4.15
N VAL A 114 -9.87 15.72 3.63
CA VAL A 114 -9.46 17.12 3.47
C VAL A 114 -10.28 17.81 2.40
N MET A 115 -10.55 17.15 1.27
CA MET A 115 -11.41 17.71 0.22
C MET A 115 -12.81 18.02 0.74
N ASP A 116 -13.44 17.10 1.46
CA ASP A 116 -14.77 17.26 2.03
C ASP A 116 -14.80 18.45 3.01
N TYR A 117 -13.77 18.57 3.85
CA TYR A 117 -13.60 19.71 4.75
C TYR A 117 -13.49 21.03 4.00
N LEU A 118 -12.66 21.13 2.96
CA LEU A 118 -12.48 22.35 2.18
C LEU A 118 -13.76 22.76 1.44
N VAL A 119 -14.50 21.80 0.88
CA VAL A 119 -15.79 22.06 0.23
C VAL A 119 -16.81 22.58 1.24
N ALA A 120 -16.87 21.99 2.43
CA ALA A 120 -17.77 22.42 3.49
C ALA A 120 -17.44 23.84 3.99
N GLU A 121 -16.15 24.13 4.26
CA GLU A 121 -15.69 25.47 4.66
C GLU A 121 -16.03 26.53 3.60
N PHE A 122 -15.80 26.23 2.33
CA PHE A 122 -16.11 27.15 1.25
C PHE A 122 -17.60 27.37 1.12
N LYS A 123 -18.43 26.33 1.23
CA LYS A 123 -19.90 26.44 1.20
C LYS A 123 -20.42 27.25 2.36
N ASN A 124 -19.88 27.05 3.57
CA ASN A 124 -20.27 27.83 4.75
C ASN A 124 -19.94 29.32 4.59
N ALA A 125 -18.78 29.63 4.01
CA ALA A 125 -18.31 31.02 3.84
C ALA A 125 -18.99 31.75 2.67
N ASN A 126 -19.32 31.05 1.57
CA ASN A 126 -19.75 31.67 0.30
C ASN A 126 -21.17 31.25 -0.14
N GLY A 127 -21.79 30.26 0.50
CA GLY A 127 -23.07 29.69 0.09
C GLY A 127 -23.03 28.88 -1.22
N ILE A 128 -21.85 28.60 -1.74
CA ILE A 128 -21.64 27.92 -3.03
C ILE A 128 -21.09 26.52 -2.77
N ASP A 129 -21.69 25.51 -3.38
CA ASP A 129 -21.21 24.11 -3.35
C ASP A 129 -20.31 23.84 -4.55
N LEU A 130 -19.03 23.53 -4.29
CA LEU A 130 -18.04 23.25 -5.34
C LEU A 130 -18.06 21.79 -5.83
N SER A 131 -18.80 20.90 -5.19
CA SER A 131 -18.78 19.45 -5.48
C SER A 131 -19.20 19.09 -6.91
N ALA A 132 -20.04 19.92 -7.55
CA ALA A 132 -20.47 19.75 -8.93
C ALA A 132 -19.49 20.30 -9.97
N ASP A 133 -18.54 21.14 -9.58
CA ASP A 133 -17.54 21.73 -10.46
C ASP A 133 -16.29 20.84 -10.54
N LYS A 134 -16.16 20.10 -11.65
CA LYS A 134 -15.04 19.16 -11.87
C LYS A 134 -13.67 19.84 -11.86
N MET A 135 -13.58 21.09 -12.37
CA MET A 135 -12.30 21.82 -12.38
C MET A 135 -11.91 22.29 -10.98
N ALA A 136 -12.89 22.81 -10.22
CA ALA A 136 -12.67 23.16 -8.82
C ALA A 136 -12.26 21.94 -8.00
N MET A 137 -12.98 20.82 -8.15
CA MET A 137 -12.69 19.59 -7.42
C MET A 137 -11.33 19.02 -7.75
N GLN A 138 -10.85 19.10 -9.00
CA GLN A 138 -9.50 18.67 -9.36
C GLN A 138 -8.43 19.52 -8.65
N ARG A 139 -8.61 20.83 -8.62
CA ARG A 139 -7.70 21.76 -7.90
C ARG A 139 -7.72 21.53 -6.38
N ILE A 140 -8.89 21.26 -5.82
CA ILE A 140 -9.05 20.92 -4.41
C ILE A 140 -8.34 19.60 -4.10
N LYS A 141 -8.45 18.58 -4.96
CA LYS A 141 -7.74 17.29 -4.80
C LYS A 141 -6.23 17.49 -4.74
N GLU A 142 -5.67 18.21 -5.69
CA GLU A 142 -4.22 18.48 -5.73
C GLU A 142 -3.74 19.26 -4.49
N ALA A 143 -4.55 20.24 -4.04
CA ALA A 143 -4.25 21.01 -2.85
C ALA A 143 -4.39 20.19 -1.55
N ALA A 144 -5.37 19.30 -1.47
CA ALA A 144 -5.56 18.38 -0.34
C ALA A 144 -4.38 17.40 -0.19
N GLU A 145 -3.95 16.77 -1.28
CA GLU A 145 -2.78 15.89 -1.29
C GLU A 145 -1.51 16.63 -0.88
N LYS A 146 -1.31 17.84 -1.41
CA LYS A 146 -0.18 18.69 -1.03
C LYS A 146 -0.22 19.02 0.46
N ALA A 147 -1.37 19.44 0.98
CA ALA A 147 -1.54 19.77 2.40
C ALA A 147 -1.26 18.56 3.30
N LYS A 148 -1.77 17.37 2.96
CA LYS A 148 -1.47 16.11 3.66
C LYS A 148 0.04 15.87 3.75
N LYS A 149 0.77 16.03 2.64
CA LYS A 149 2.23 15.86 2.59
C LYS A 149 2.95 16.88 3.46
N GLU A 150 2.56 18.16 3.40
CA GLU A 150 3.16 19.23 4.20
C GLU A 150 2.93 19.04 5.70
N LEU A 151 1.73 18.60 6.09
CA LEU A 151 1.37 18.34 7.49
C LEU A 151 2.11 17.13 8.10
N SER A 152 2.78 16.30 7.30
CA SER A 152 3.67 15.26 7.82
C SER A 152 4.94 15.85 8.47
N SER A 153 5.36 17.04 8.07
CA SER A 153 6.55 17.73 8.62
C SER A 153 6.24 19.04 9.32
N SER A 154 5.12 19.68 9.00
CA SER A 154 4.70 20.98 9.56
C SER A 154 3.46 20.81 10.43
N THR A 155 3.26 21.71 11.40
CA THR A 155 2.06 21.73 12.26
C THR A 155 0.87 22.47 11.63
N THR A 156 1.14 23.26 10.58
CA THR A 156 0.13 24.02 9.85
C THR A 156 0.51 24.13 8.39
N THR A 157 -0.50 24.26 7.51
CA THR A 157 -0.33 24.60 6.09
C THR A 157 -1.43 25.54 5.65
N ASN A 158 -1.15 26.40 4.68
CA ASN A 158 -2.15 27.26 4.06
C ASN A 158 -2.52 26.73 2.69
N ILE A 159 -3.82 26.54 2.47
CA ILE A 159 -4.41 26.10 1.21
C ILE A 159 -5.06 27.32 0.55
N ASN A 160 -4.40 27.86 -0.48
CA ASN A 160 -4.86 29.03 -1.21
C ASN A 160 -5.12 28.67 -2.68
N LEU A 161 -6.39 28.72 -3.07
CA LEU A 161 -6.85 28.47 -4.44
C LEU A 161 -7.58 29.71 -4.96
N PRO A 162 -6.84 30.66 -5.58
CA PRO A 162 -7.45 31.86 -6.13
C PRO A 162 -8.34 31.51 -7.33
N TYR A 163 -9.42 32.29 -7.51
CA TYR A 163 -10.36 32.12 -8.62
C TYR A 163 -10.92 30.71 -8.73
N ILE A 164 -11.33 30.12 -7.60
CA ILE A 164 -11.84 28.73 -7.59
C ILE A 164 -13.20 28.63 -8.27
N THR A 165 -14.02 29.69 -8.16
CA THR A 165 -15.30 29.86 -8.84
C THR A 165 -15.65 31.35 -8.92
N ALA A 166 -16.83 31.68 -9.49
CA ALA A 166 -17.37 33.04 -9.54
C ALA A 166 -18.90 33.02 -9.38
N ASP A 167 -19.46 34.08 -8.83
CA ASP A 167 -20.89 34.35 -8.79
C ASP A 167 -21.21 35.75 -9.32
N ALA A 168 -22.46 36.22 -9.14
CA ALA A 168 -22.90 37.55 -9.56
C ALA A 168 -22.13 38.70 -8.89
N THR A 169 -21.45 38.45 -7.76
CA THR A 169 -20.66 39.45 -7.02
C THR A 169 -19.18 39.46 -7.43
N GLY A 170 -18.77 38.51 -8.30
CA GLY A 170 -17.42 38.41 -8.81
C GLY A 170 -16.69 37.08 -8.49
N PRO A 171 -15.37 37.05 -8.69
CA PRO A 171 -14.57 35.87 -8.42
C PRO A 171 -14.50 35.52 -6.92
N LYS A 172 -14.48 34.24 -6.61
CA LYS A 172 -14.34 33.68 -5.27
C LYS A 172 -13.03 32.93 -5.14
N HIS A 173 -12.46 32.97 -3.94
CA HIS A 173 -11.18 32.35 -3.61
C HIS A 173 -11.39 31.43 -2.42
N LEU A 174 -10.71 30.27 -2.43
CA LEU A 174 -10.62 29.42 -1.26
C LEU A 174 -9.27 29.71 -0.59
N ASP A 175 -9.31 30.11 0.67
CA ASP A 175 -8.14 30.37 1.51
C ASP A 175 -8.41 29.82 2.90
N VAL A 176 -7.77 28.69 3.22
CA VAL A 176 -7.98 27.94 4.47
C VAL A 176 -6.63 27.56 5.06
N THR A 177 -6.44 27.88 6.32
CA THR A 177 -5.32 27.35 7.11
C THR A 177 -5.76 26.04 7.76
N LEU A 178 -5.09 24.93 7.39
CA LEU A 178 -5.30 23.62 7.97
C LEU A 178 -4.19 23.32 8.96
N THR A 179 -4.56 22.95 10.19
CA THR A 179 -3.62 22.49 11.21
C THR A 179 -3.49 20.96 11.20
N ARG A 180 -2.34 20.42 11.65
CA ARG A 180 -2.16 18.98 11.85
C ARG A 180 -3.23 18.43 12.80
N ALA A 181 -3.53 19.12 13.90
CA ALA A 181 -4.56 18.69 14.85
C ALA A 181 -5.94 18.54 14.19
N LYS A 182 -6.30 19.48 13.28
CA LYS A 182 -7.56 19.36 12.52
C LYS A 182 -7.49 18.22 11.50
N PHE A 183 -6.37 18.04 10.82
CA PHE A 183 -6.15 16.90 9.93
C PHE A 183 -6.29 15.57 10.66
N ASP A 184 -5.66 15.43 11.84
CA ASP A 184 -5.75 14.24 12.68
C ASP A 184 -7.19 13.97 13.14
N GLU A 185 -7.94 15.01 13.52
CA GLU A 185 -9.37 14.92 13.83
C GLU A 185 -10.19 14.37 12.65
N LEU A 186 -9.95 14.90 11.44
CA LEU A 186 -10.68 14.52 10.22
C LEU A 186 -10.38 13.08 9.77
N THR A 187 -9.22 12.55 10.13
CA THR A 187 -8.69 11.25 9.62
C THR A 187 -8.54 10.18 10.69
N HIS A 188 -8.96 10.47 11.92
CA HIS A 188 -8.81 9.56 13.06
C HIS A 188 -9.41 8.17 12.82
N ASP A 189 -10.57 8.09 12.19
CA ASP A 189 -11.24 6.83 11.86
C ASP A 189 -10.44 6.00 10.84
N LEU A 190 -9.74 6.65 9.90
CA LEU A 190 -8.89 5.97 8.92
C LEU A 190 -7.65 5.36 9.59
N VAL A 191 -7.04 6.09 10.52
CA VAL A 191 -5.91 5.56 11.31
C VAL A 191 -6.38 4.37 12.15
N ASN A 192 -7.51 4.46 12.84
CA ASN A 192 -8.09 3.38 13.63
C ASN A 192 -8.45 2.15 12.78
N ALA A 193 -8.85 2.34 11.51
CA ALA A 193 -9.18 1.23 10.61
C ALA A 193 -7.97 0.32 10.31
N THR A 194 -6.73 0.78 10.56
CA THR A 194 -5.53 -0.05 10.41
C THR A 194 -5.31 -1.02 11.57
N ILE A 195 -5.92 -0.78 12.73
CA ILE A 195 -5.70 -1.56 13.96
C ILE A 195 -6.14 -3.02 13.78
N VAL A 196 -7.34 -3.22 13.25
CA VAL A 196 -7.92 -4.56 13.10
C VAL A 196 -7.09 -5.47 12.19
N PRO A 197 -6.64 -5.03 10.99
CA PRO A 197 -5.72 -5.84 10.18
C PRO A 197 -4.41 -6.18 10.88
N VAL A 198 -3.82 -5.26 11.66
CA VAL A 198 -2.59 -5.52 12.44
C VAL A 198 -2.83 -6.63 13.46
N GLN A 199 -3.92 -6.54 14.22
CA GLN A 199 -4.29 -7.56 15.21
C GLN A 199 -4.58 -8.92 14.56
N ASN A 200 -5.25 -8.92 13.41
CA ASN A 200 -5.52 -10.14 12.65
C ASN A 200 -4.24 -10.82 12.16
N ALA A 201 -3.28 -10.04 11.63
CA ALA A 201 -2.02 -10.59 11.15
C ALA A 201 -1.20 -11.21 12.30
N LEU A 202 -1.11 -10.56 13.45
CA LEU A 202 -0.45 -11.11 14.65
C LEU A 202 -1.13 -12.39 15.11
N LYS A 203 -2.45 -12.38 15.24
CA LYS A 203 -3.25 -13.55 15.62
C LYS A 203 -3.08 -14.72 14.66
N ASP A 204 -3.11 -14.46 13.36
CA ASP A 204 -2.99 -15.50 12.33
C ASP A 204 -1.57 -16.09 12.27
N ALA A 205 -0.55 -15.31 12.66
CA ALA A 205 0.83 -15.76 12.81
C ALA A 205 1.09 -16.46 14.14
N ASP A 206 0.10 -16.49 15.07
CA ASP A 206 0.24 -16.99 16.45
C ASP A 206 1.38 -16.30 17.21
N LEU A 207 1.49 -14.96 17.07
CA LEU A 207 2.53 -14.14 17.66
C LEU A 207 1.95 -12.94 18.42
N ASP A 208 2.63 -12.57 19.50
CA ASP A 208 2.41 -11.31 20.19
C ASP A 208 3.27 -10.18 19.60
N ALA A 209 2.85 -8.93 19.78
CA ALA A 209 3.59 -7.75 19.30
C ALA A 209 5.03 -7.68 19.86
N SER A 210 5.27 -8.23 21.06
CA SER A 210 6.59 -8.30 21.69
C SER A 210 7.58 -9.21 20.95
N GLU A 211 7.09 -10.22 20.23
CA GLU A 211 7.87 -11.20 19.48
C GLU A 211 8.30 -10.69 18.10
N ILE A 212 7.78 -9.55 17.67
CA ILE A 212 8.19 -8.89 16.43
C ILE A 212 9.45 -8.07 16.71
N ASP A 213 10.55 -8.36 16.03
CA ASP A 213 11.83 -7.68 16.22
C ASP A 213 11.83 -6.27 15.62
N LYS A 214 11.25 -6.10 14.43
CA LYS A 214 11.21 -4.85 13.68
C LYS A 214 9.86 -4.62 13.03
N VAL A 215 9.47 -3.33 12.96
CA VAL A 215 8.31 -2.88 12.18
C VAL A 215 8.83 -2.01 11.04
N LEU A 216 8.64 -2.45 9.80
CA LEU A 216 9.01 -1.73 8.60
C LEU A 216 7.79 -0.95 8.10
N LEU A 217 7.92 0.36 7.98
CA LEU A 217 6.89 1.21 7.40
C LEU A 217 7.14 1.37 5.90
N VAL A 218 6.13 1.05 5.10
CA VAL A 218 6.15 1.12 3.64
C VAL A 218 4.97 1.96 3.16
N GLY A 219 5.13 2.62 2.02
CA GLY A 219 4.12 3.50 1.47
C GLY A 219 4.19 4.93 2.00
N GLY A 220 3.82 5.89 1.13
CA GLY A 220 3.94 7.32 1.44
C GLY A 220 3.08 7.78 2.60
N SER A 221 1.92 7.14 2.81
CA SER A 221 0.96 7.49 3.86
C SER A 221 1.44 7.10 5.26
N THR A 222 2.44 6.22 5.39
CA THR A 222 3.10 5.91 6.67
C THR A 222 3.95 7.06 7.22
N ARG A 223 4.14 8.13 6.43
CA ARG A 223 4.79 9.35 6.90
C ARG A 223 3.89 10.24 7.75
N ILE A 224 2.58 9.98 7.75
CA ILE A 224 1.61 10.69 8.60
C ILE A 224 1.95 10.42 10.07
N PRO A 225 2.22 11.46 10.90
CA PRO A 225 2.62 11.26 12.29
C PRO A 225 1.62 10.42 13.10
N ALA A 226 0.32 10.68 12.97
CA ALA A 226 -0.72 9.91 13.67
C ALA A 226 -0.68 8.41 13.33
N VAL A 227 -0.30 8.03 12.12
CA VAL A 227 -0.11 6.61 11.72
C VAL A 227 1.11 6.03 12.45
N GLN A 228 2.23 6.74 12.49
CA GLN A 228 3.44 6.29 13.19
C GLN A 228 3.20 6.12 14.69
N ASP A 229 2.51 7.09 15.31
CA ASP A 229 2.16 7.06 16.73
C ASP A 229 1.25 5.86 17.05
N GLU A 230 0.27 5.57 16.20
CA GLU A 230 -0.63 4.42 16.41
C GLU A 230 0.12 3.08 16.26
N VAL A 231 1.00 2.95 15.24
CA VAL A 231 1.85 1.76 15.10
C VAL A 231 2.74 1.58 16.32
N GLN A 232 3.39 2.65 16.80
CA GLN A 232 4.23 2.59 18.00
C GLN A 232 3.44 2.17 19.25
N LYS A 233 2.21 2.67 19.38
CA LYS A 233 1.31 2.34 20.49
C LYS A 233 0.89 0.86 20.48
N ILE A 234 0.51 0.32 19.32
CA ILE A 234 0.11 -1.08 19.17
C ILE A 234 1.29 -2.02 19.38
N MET A 235 2.44 -1.70 18.80
CA MET A 235 3.61 -2.58 18.81
C MET A 235 4.50 -2.41 20.05
N GLY A 236 4.30 -1.34 20.84
CA GLY A 236 5.13 -1.04 22.01
C GLY A 236 6.59 -0.70 21.69
N LYS A 237 6.90 -0.42 20.42
CA LYS A 237 8.25 -0.09 19.92
C LYS A 237 8.19 0.88 18.74
N GLU A 238 9.24 1.68 18.58
CA GLU A 238 9.35 2.57 17.43
C GLU A 238 9.52 1.78 16.12
N PRO A 239 8.84 2.21 15.04
CA PRO A 239 9.09 1.69 13.71
C PRO A 239 10.55 1.88 13.27
N PHE A 240 11.06 0.94 12.47
CA PHE A 240 12.43 0.99 11.95
C PHE A 240 12.58 2.12 10.93
N LYS A 241 13.56 3.01 11.15
CA LYS A 241 13.79 4.21 10.32
C LYS A 241 14.90 4.05 9.27
N GLY A 242 15.51 2.87 9.17
CA GLY A 242 16.64 2.60 8.27
C GLY A 242 16.27 2.37 6.80
N ILE A 243 14.98 2.37 6.45
CA ILE A 243 14.47 2.13 5.11
C ILE A 243 13.73 3.36 4.59
N ASN A 244 13.97 3.69 3.32
CA ASN A 244 13.15 4.71 2.65
C ASN A 244 11.81 4.10 2.22
N GLN A 245 10.72 4.53 2.87
CA GLN A 245 9.35 4.04 2.66
C GLN A 245 8.87 4.16 1.20
N MET A 246 9.48 5.03 0.41
CA MET A 246 9.10 5.25 -0.99
C MET A 246 9.83 4.35 -1.98
N ASN A 247 11.03 3.87 -1.64
CA ASN A 247 11.92 3.17 -2.59
C ASN A 247 12.14 1.69 -2.23
N VAL A 248 11.70 1.25 -1.07
CA VAL A 248 11.97 -0.11 -0.58
C VAL A 248 11.42 -1.19 -1.51
N LEU A 249 10.23 -0.97 -2.08
CA LEU A 249 9.59 -1.93 -3.00
C LEU A 249 10.37 -2.05 -4.32
N GLN A 250 10.82 -0.92 -4.87
CA GLN A 250 11.63 -0.90 -6.09
C GLN A 250 12.96 -1.62 -5.89
N ILE A 251 13.61 -1.41 -4.75
CA ILE A 251 14.86 -2.10 -4.40
C ILE A 251 14.61 -3.61 -4.33
N GLY A 252 13.59 -4.06 -3.60
CA GLY A 252 13.25 -5.48 -3.52
C GLY A 252 12.89 -6.11 -4.87
N ALA A 253 12.13 -5.40 -5.71
CA ALA A 253 11.82 -5.84 -7.06
C ALA A 253 13.09 -5.94 -7.93
N SER A 254 14.03 -5.00 -7.78
CA SER A 254 15.31 -5.02 -8.50
C SER A 254 16.17 -6.22 -8.11
N ILE A 255 16.24 -6.55 -6.81
CA ILE A 255 16.92 -7.73 -6.30
C ILE A 255 16.32 -8.99 -6.91
N GLN A 256 14.99 -9.12 -6.92
CA GLN A 256 14.32 -10.24 -7.55
C GLN A 256 14.58 -10.31 -9.06
N GLY A 257 14.66 -9.16 -9.73
CA GLY A 257 15.02 -9.05 -11.15
C GLY A 257 16.44 -9.57 -11.40
N GLY A 258 17.43 -9.12 -10.61
CA GLY A 258 18.82 -9.57 -10.68
C GLY A 258 18.94 -11.08 -10.47
N LYS A 259 18.22 -11.61 -9.46
CA LYS A 259 18.18 -13.08 -9.23
C LYS A 259 17.68 -13.86 -10.44
N LEU A 260 16.60 -13.41 -11.08
CA LEU A 260 16.04 -14.03 -12.29
C LEU A 260 16.97 -13.90 -13.49
N ALA A 261 17.79 -12.86 -13.55
CA ALA A 261 18.80 -12.65 -14.57
C ALA A 261 20.10 -13.44 -14.33
N GLY A 262 20.24 -14.11 -13.17
CA GLY A 262 21.44 -14.87 -12.80
C GLY A 262 22.57 -14.00 -12.25
N ASP A 263 22.24 -12.84 -11.67
CA ASP A 263 23.20 -11.96 -11.01
C ASP A 263 23.66 -12.58 -9.67
N GLU A 264 24.95 -12.87 -9.55
CA GLU A 264 25.55 -13.47 -8.35
C GLU A 264 25.40 -12.58 -7.10
N GLY A 265 25.27 -11.26 -7.27
CA GLY A 265 25.05 -10.32 -6.16
C GLY A 265 23.66 -10.37 -5.53
N ALA A 266 22.70 -11.01 -6.19
CA ALA A 266 21.31 -11.09 -5.72
C ALA A 266 21.03 -12.20 -4.67
N GLY A 267 22.05 -13.05 -4.37
CA GLY A 267 21.98 -14.11 -3.35
C GLY A 267 20.97 -15.23 -3.64
N ASP A 268 21.10 -16.33 -2.92
CA ASP A 268 20.20 -17.51 -3.00
C ASP A 268 19.10 -17.46 -1.91
N ILE A 269 18.28 -16.42 -1.93
CA ILE A 269 17.18 -16.28 -0.96
C ILE A 269 15.94 -17.03 -1.48
N LEU A 270 15.41 -17.95 -0.68
CA LEU A 270 14.14 -18.61 -0.93
C LEU A 270 12.99 -17.74 -0.41
N LEU A 271 12.01 -17.46 -1.28
CA LEU A 271 10.80 -16.72 -0.92
C LEU A 271 9.62 -17.67 -0.79
N LEU A 272 9.02 -17.72 0.39
CA LEU A 272 7.78 -18.44 0.67
C LEU A 272 6.70 -17.42 1.02
N ASP A 273 5.64 -17.41 0.23
CA ASP A 273 4.51 -16.50 0.38
C ASP A 273 3.24 -17.26 0.76
N VAL A 274 2.15 -16.57 1.08
CA VAL A 274 0.89 -17.17 1.51
C VAL A 274 -0.29 -16.71 0.66
N THR A 275 -1.37 -17.50 0.69
CA THR A 275 -2.66 -17.09 0.12
C THR A 275 -3.28 -16.00 1.02
N PRO A 276 -3.64 -14.81 0.49
CA PRO A 276 -4.20 -13.73 1.30
C PRO A 276 -5.66 -14.01 1.72
N LEU A 277 -6.35 -14.83 0.95
CA LEU A 277 -7.77 -15.15 1.14
C LEU A 277 -7.97 -16.67 1.12
N THR A 278 -9.02 -17.12 1.82
CA THR A 278 -9.49 -18.51 1.70
C THR A 278 -10.01 -18.75 0.30
N LEU A 279 -9.48 -19.77 -0.38
CA LEU A 279 -9.95 -20.21 -1.68
C LEU A 279 -10.94 -21.36 -1.49
N GLY A 280 -12.05 -21.30 -2.19
CA GLY A 280 -13.11 -22.29 -2.13
C GLY A 280 -13.87 -22.39 -3.42
N ILE A 281 -14.86 -23.26 -3.44
CA ILE A 281 -15.82 -23.40 -4.55
C ILE A 281 -17.24 -23.15 -4.04
N GLU A 282 -18.09 -22.65 -4.91
CA GLU A 282 -19.52 -22.60 -4.65
C GLU A 282 -20.11 -23.99 -4.79
N THR A 283 -20.83 -24.41 -3.77
CA THR A 283 -21.54 -25.70 -3.71
C THR A 283 -23.07 -25.51 -3.72
N ALA A 284 -23.83 -26.59 -3.71
CA ALA A 284 -25.29 -26.55 -3.74
C ALA A 284 -25.85 -25.62 -2.67
N GLY A 285 -26.82 -24.77 -3.08
CA GLY A 285 -27.43 -23.76 -2.21
C GLY A 285 -26.64 -22.43 -2.09
N GLY A 286 -25.62 -22.19 -2.94
CA GLY A 286 -24.86 -20.96 -2.94
C GLY A 286 -23.84 -20.87 -1.77
N VAL A 287 -23.50 -22.02 -1.18
CA VAL A 287 -22.55 -22.08 -0.05
C VAL A 287 -21.11 -22.13 -0.55
N ALA A 288 -20.26 -21.19 -0.11
CA ALA A 288 -18.84 -21.24 -0.37
C ALA A 288 -18.18 -22.32 0.52
N THR A 289 -17.68 -23.38 -0.10
CA THR A 289 -16.95 -24.46 0.60
C THR A 289 -15.47 -24.21 0.52
N PRO A 290 -14.79 -23.95 1.66
CA PRO A 290 -13.35 -23.67 1.70
C PRO A 290 -12.55 -24.90 1.27
N LEU A 291 -11.50 -24.69 0.45
CA LEU A 291 -10.53 -25.71 0.04
C LEU A 291 -9.13 -25.41 0.55
N ILE A 292 -8.67 -24.17 0.39
CA ILE A 292 -7.35 -23.69 0.83
C ILE A 292 -7.61 -22.52 1.77
N PRO A 293 -7.33 -22.66 3.07
CA PRO A 293 -7.45 -21.57 4.03
C PRO A 293 -6.53 -20.38 3.67
N ARG A 294 -6.92 -19.17 4.05
CA ARG A 294 -6.00 -18.01 4.02
C ARG A 294 -4.75 -18.30 4.84
N ASN A 295 -3.68 -17.60 4.52
CA ASN A 295 -2.36 -17.79 5.14
C ASN A 295 -1.79 -19.22 4.96
N THR A 296 -2.21 -19.94 3.92
CA THR A 296 -1.57 -21.20 3.52
C THR A 296 -0.37 -20.88 2.64
N THR A 297 0.81 -21.40 3.02
CA THR A 297 2.07 -21.24 2.27
C THR A 297 1.92 -21.74 0.83
N ILE A 298 2.42 -20.96 -0.12
CA ILE A 298 2.43 -21.30 -1.55
C ILE A 298 3.86 -21.55 -2.07
N PRO A 299 4.00 -22.49 -3.04
CA PRO A 299 2.97 -23.20 -3.80
C PRO A 299 2.25 -24.30 -3.01
N THR A 300 0.95 -24.43 -3.21
CA THR A 300 0.11 -25.46 -2.57
C THR A 300 -0.86 -26.09 -3.56
N ASN A 301 -1.36 -27.29 -3.25
CA ASN A 301 -2.35 -28.00 -4.04
C ASN A 301 -3.35 -28.71 -3.13
N LYS A 302 -4.65 -28.54 -3.39
CA LYS A 302 -5.71 -29.24 -2.69
C LYS A 302 -6.66 -29.86 -3.68
N LYS A 303 -7.04 -31.13 -3.43
CA LYS A 303 -8.02 -31.90 -4.23
C LYS A 303 -9.13 -32.37 -3.31
N GLN A 304 -10.36 -32.22 -3.76
CA GLN A 304 -11.55 -32.72 -3.07
C GLN A 304 -12.56 -33.19 -4.11
N VAL A 305 -13.25 -34.28 -3.82
CA VAL A 305 -14.33 -34.82 -4.68
C VAL A 305 -15.64 -34.20 -4.21
N PHE A 306 -16.41 -33.68 -5.14
CA PHE A 306 -17.75 -33.17 -4.92
C PHE A 306 -18.72 -34.03 -5.77
N SER A 307 -19.83 -34.43 -5.19
CA SER A 307 -20.91 -35.11 -5.93
C SER A 307 -21.95 -34.09 -6.37
N TYR A 308 -22.42 -34.21 -7.59
CA TYR A 308 -23.60 -33.53 -8.04
C TYR A 308 -24.82 -34.31 -7.50
N LEU A 309 -25.77 -33.62 -6.87
CA LEU A 309 -27.07 -34.16 -6.50
C LEU A 309 -28.03 -33.91 -7.63
#